data_5ab90e89948204b4ef0ce85650a9194f
#
_entry.id   5ab90e89948204b4ef0ce85650a9194f
#
_cell.length_a   1.000
_cell.length_b   1.000
_cell.length_c   1.000
_cell.angle_alpha   90.00
_cell.angle_beta   90.00
_cell.angle_gamma   90.00
#
_symmetry.space_group_name_H-M   'P 1'
#
loop_
_entity.id
_entity.type
_entity.pdbx_description
1 polymer ?
#
loop_
_entity_poly.entity_id
_entity_poly.type
_entity_poly.pdbx_seq_one_letter_code
_entity_poly.pdbx_strand_id
1 'polypeptide(L)'
;MEVYQNAALSPEERAKDLLGKMTLQEKVGQLNQRLYGFRIYEREDEEFTLTEEFKEEVNRMGGLGALYGLYRADPWADKDEKTGIVLELSAKAYNMVQKYVIEHSRLGIPMMMSTECPHGHQALGGGLLPVNLAAGATFDPELLLEGYRACGKQLKSGHVELALMSALDVARDPRWGRSEECYSEDPCLAAAMAKAAVTGMQSTGVGSVAKHFCAQGETTGGVNASAARIGERELREIHFPPAKACCEAG
;
A
#
# COMPACT_ATOMS: atom_id res chain seq x y z
N MET A 1 11.89 12.77 28.62
CA MET A 1 11.10 12.57 27.38
C MET A 1 11.73 13.42 26.30
N GLU A 2 12.12 12.83 25.20
CA GLU A 2 12.68 13.56 24.06
C GLU A 2 11.60 14.40 23.38
N VAL A 3 12.00 15.47 22.66
CA VAL A 3 11.03 16.37 21.99
C VAL A 3 10.16 15.61 20.98
N TYR A 4 10.76 14.74 20.17
CA TYR A 4 10.02 13.95 19.19
C TYR A 4 9.00 12.96 19.81
N GLN A 5 9.19 12.58 21.05
CA GLN A 5 8.28 11.68 21.79
C GLN A 5 7.10 12.42 22.44
N ASN A 6 7.15 13.76 22.49
CA ASN A 6 6.09 14.54 23.13
C ASN A 6 4.90 14.72 22.19
N ALA A 7 3.82 13.96 22.43
CA ALA A 7 2.60 14.00 21.61
C ALA A 7 1.83 15.34 21.68
N ALA A 8 2.16 16.24 22.63
CA ALA A 8 1.54 17.57 22.71
C ALA A 8 2.12 18.58 21.72
N LEU A 9 3.27 18.27 21.10
CA LEU A 9 3.90 19.09 20.09
C LEU A 9 3.37 18.75 18.69
N SER A 10 3.50 19.70 17.75
CA SER A 10 3.11 19.46 16.36
C SER A 10 3.95 18.35 15.71
N PRO A 11 3.40 17.62 14.71
CA PRO A 11 4.16 16.63 13.95
C PRO A 11 5.46 17.20 13.35
N GLU A 12 5.43 18.45 12.88
CA GLU A 12 6.56 19.14 12.26
C GLU A 12 7.69 19.39 13.27
N GLU A 13 7.36 19.85 14.48
CA GLU A 13 8.35 20.07 15.55
C GLU A 13 8.98 18.74 15.97
N ARG A 14 8.18 17.70 16.11
CA ARG A 14 8.63 16.36 16.47
C ARG A 14 9.52 15.76 15.37
N ALA A 15 9.11 15.86 14.12
CA ALA A 15 9.88 15.36 12.97
C ALA A 15 11.21 16.07 12.81
N LYS A 16 11.26 17.39 13.01
CA LYS A 16 12.49 18.18 12.94
C LYS A 16 13.49 17.79 14.02
N ASP A 17 13.04 17.59 15.25
CA ASP A 17 13.88 17.11 16.35
C ASP A 17 14.41 15.71 16.08
N LEU A 18 13.53 14.79 15.66
CA LEU A 18 13.89 13.41 15.33
C LEU A 18 14.93 13.36 14.20
N LEU A 19 14.69 14.10 13.11
CA LEU A 19 15.59 14.15 11.95
C LEU A 19 17.00 14.62 12.32
N GLY A 20 17.11 15.56 13.28
CA GLY A 20 18.38 16.02 13.80
C GLY A 20 19.15 14.98 14.61
N LYS A 21 18.46 13.99 15.15
CA LYS A 21 19.05 12.91 15.97
C LYS A 21 19.41 11.67 15.16
N MET A 22 18.84 11.52 13.97
CA MET A 22 19.03 10.35 13.10
C MET A 22 20.38 10.37 12.42
N THR A 23 21.04 9.20 12.40
CA THR A 23 22.19 8.93 11.52
C THR A 23 21.74 8.84 10.06
N LEU A 24 22.67 8.90 9.13
CA LEU A 24 22.36 8.69 7.71
C LEU A 24 21.74 7.30 7.46
N GLN A 25 22.27 6.27 8.12
CA GLN A 25 21.77 4.92 8.01
C GLN A 25 20.31 4.80 8.48
N GLU A 26 19.96 5.40 9.61
CA GLU A 26 18.58 5.43 10.12
C GLU A 26 17.64 6.22 9.19
N LYS A 27 18.11 7.33 8.59
CA LYS A 27 17.33 8.06 7.59
C LYS A 27 17.04 7.21 6.36
N VAL A 28 18.04 6.48 5.85
CA VAL A 28 17.86 5.53 4.75
C VAL A 28 16.93 4.39 5.15
N GLY A 29 17.03 3.91 6.41
CA GLY A 29 16.14 2.90 6.97
C GLY A 29 14.66 3.30 6.95
N GLN A 30 14.35 4.59 7.17
CA GLN A 30 12.98 5.09 7.09
C GLN A 30 12.41 5.10 5.66
N LEU A 31 13.24 5.06 4.64
CA LEU A 31 12.81 4.93 3.23
C LEU A 31 12.72 3.47 2.78
N ASN A 32 13.05 2.52 3.65
CA ASN A 32 13.14 1.11 3.34
C ASN A 32 11.78 0.41 3.47
N GLN A 33 11.39 -0.28 2.39
CA GLN A 33 10.24 -1.17 2.31
C GLN A 33 10.62 -2.46 1.57
N ARG A 34 11.81 -2.99 1.84
CA ARG A 34 12.39 -4.12 1.10
C ARG A 34 11.71 -5.45 1.37
N LEU A 35 11.24 -5.65 2.59
CA LEU A 35 10.71 -6.94 3.02
C LEU A 35 9.25 -7.13 2.65
N TYR A 36 8.91 -8.37 2.32
CA TYR A 36 7.54 -8.81 2.16
C TYR A 36 7.00 -9.31 3.50
N GLY A 37 6.01 -8.62 4.05
CA GLY A 37 5.46 -8.88 5.37
C GLY A 37 4.93 -10.30 5.56
N PHE A 38 4.37 -10.91 4.52
CA PHE A 38 3.92 -12.31 4.57
C PHE A 38 5.07 -13.34 4.66
N ARG A 39 6.34 -12.92 4.55
CA ARG A 39 7.54 -13.78 4.68
C ARG A 39 8.33 -13.55 5.95
N ILE A 40 7.95 -12.56 6.77
CA ILE A 40 8.73 -12.21 7.98
C ILE A 40 8.36 -13.03 9.20
N TYR A 41 7.37 -13.88 9.11
CA TYR A 41 6.88 -14.68 10.22
C TYR A 41 6.62 -16.13 9.81
N GLU A 42 6.71 -17.00 10.79
CA GLU A 42 6.16 -18.34 10.78
C GLU A 42 5.03 -18.40 11.80
N ARG A 43 4.00 -19.19 11.51
CA ARG A 43 2.85 -19.38 12.39
C ARG A 43 2.64 -20.84 12.72
N GLU A 44 2.53 -21.15 14.00
CA GLU A 44 2.09 -22.44 14.53
C GLU A 44 0.87 -22.18 15.42
N ASP A 45 -0.29 -22.67 15.02
CA ASP A 45 -1.59 -22.40 15.66
C ASP A 45 -1.87 -20.88 15.80
N GLU A 46 -1.84 -20.37 17.02
CA GLU A 46 -2.05 -18.94 17.33
C GLU A 46 -0.74 -18.19 17.63
N GLU A 47 0.40 -18.88 17.58
CA GLU A 47 1.69 -18.28 17.90
C GLU A 47 2.45 -17.89 16.63
N PHE A 48 3.16 -16.76 16.73
CA PHE A 48 3.98 -16.23 15.65
C PHE A 48 5.44 -16.14 16.07
N THR A 49 6.34 -16.54 15.18
CA THR A 49 7.78 -16.37 15.33
C THR A 49 8.32 -15.50 14.20
N LEU A 50 9.05 -14.43 14.54
CA LEU A 50 9.70 -13.56 13.54
C LEU A 50 10.92 -14.26 12.95
N THR A 51 11.09 -14.16 11.63
CA THR A 51 12.25 -14.72 10.92
C THR A 51 13.54 -13.96 11.22
N GLU A 52 14.66 -14.63 11.09
CA GLU A 52 15.97 -14.01 11.28
C GLU A 52 16.23 -12.91 10.22
N GLU A 53 15.79 -13.11 8.96
CA GLU A 53 15.90 -12.08 7.91
C GLU A 53 15.25 -10.75 8.33
N PHE A 54 14.08 -10.80 8.95
CA PHE A 54 13.41 -9.60 9.46
C PHE A 54 14.22 -8.94 10.59
N LYS A 55 14.68 -9.73 11.54
CA LYS A 55 15.45 -9.22 12.68
C LYS A 55 16.77 -8.59 12.24
N GLU A 56 17.46 -9.22 11.31
CA GLU A 56 18.70 -8.71 10.72
C GLU A 56 18.46 -7.39 9.98
N GLU A 57 17.38 -7.27 9.20
CA GLU A 57 17.06 -6.05 8.46
C GLU A 57 16.76 -4.88 9.39
N VAL A 58 15.97 -5.09 10.43
CA VAL A 58 15.67 -4.07 11.45
C VAL A 58 16.95 -3.60 12.14
N ASN A 59 17.81 -4.53 12.56
CA ASN A 59 19.06 -4.21 13.23
C ASN A 59 20.04 -3.47 12.29
N ARG A 60 20.16 -3.94 11.04
CA ARG A 60 21.06 -3.37 10.04
C ARG A 60 20.73 -1.93 9.71
N MET A 61 19.45 -1.58 9.66
CA MET A 61 18.98 -0.24 9.27
C MET A 61 18.69 0.68 10.46
N GLY A 62 18.76 0.16 11.69
CA GLY A 62 18.41 0.90 12.90
C GLY A 62 16.91 1.20 12.99
N GLY A 63 16.10 0.32 12.43
CA GLY A 63 14.64 0.41 12.33
C GLY A 63 14.14 0.05 10.93
N LEU A 64 12.84 0.18 10.72
CA LEU A 64 12.18 -0.09 9.44
C LEU A 64 11.14 1.01 9.18
N GLY A 65 11.20 1.65 8.02
CA GLY A 65 10.28 2.75 7.69
C GLY A 65 8.88 2.26 7.34
N ALA A 66 8.78 1.22 6.52
CA ALA A 66 7.51 0.60 6.16
C ALA A 66 7.63 -0.91 5.96
N LEU A 67 6.55 -1.63 6.22
CA LEU A 67 6.42 -3.05 5.94
C LEU A 67 5.26 -3.27 4.99
N TYR A 68 5.52 -3.97 3.90
CA TYR A 68 4.53 -4.26 2.87
C TYR A 68 3.91 -5.65 3.06
N GLY A 69 2.58 -5.69 3.12
CA GLY A 69 1.81 -6.93 2.95
C GLY A 69 1.92 -7.93 4.09
N LEU A 70 1.91 -7.49 5.36
CA LEU A 70 1.90 -8.41 6.51
C LEU A 70 0.72 -9.39 6.44
N TYR A 71 -0.47 -8.90 6.09
CA TYR A 71 -1.71 -9.69 6.05
C TYR A 71 -1.96 -10.36 4.70
N ARG A 72 -1.11 -10.14 3.70
CA ARG A 72 -1.35 -10.60 2.34
C ARG A 72 -1.50 -12.12 2.26
N ALA A 73 -2.57 -12.55 1.60
CA ALA A 73 -2.97 -13.97 1.49
C ALA A 73 -3.56 -14.31 0.12
N ASP A 74 -3.06 -13.66 -0.93
CA ASP A 74 -3.38 -14.01 -2.32
C ASP A 74 -2.51 -15.17 -2.83
N PRO A 75 -2.76 -15.71 -4.03
CA PRO A 75 -1.98 -16.81 -4.59
C PRO A 75 -0.48 -16.56 -4.69
N TRP A 76 -0.07 -15.28 -4.80
CA TRP A 76 1.35 -14.93 -4.85
C TRP A 76 2.02 -15.00 -3.48
N ALA A 77 1.28 -14.69 -2.40
CA ALA A 77 1.78 -14.77 -1.03
C ALA A 77 1.85 -16.21 -0.52
N ASP A 78 1.09 -17.13 -1.11
CA ASP A 78 0.97 -18.55 -0.72
C ASP A 78 0.67 -18.73 0.78
N LYS A 79 -0.29 -17.94 1.28
CA LYS A 79 -0.77 -17.98 2.66
C LYS A 79 -2.22 -18.41 2.70
N ASP A 80 -2.54 -19.32 3.59
CA ASP A 80 -3.86 -19.85 3.85
C ASP A 80 -4.30 -19.62 5.32
N GLU A 81 -5.44 -20.16 5.71
CA GLU A 81 -5.98 -20.03 7.07
C GLU A 81 -5.07 -20.63 8.16
N LYS A 82 -4.16 -21.55 7.81
CA LYS A 82 -3.22 -22.20 8.74
C LYS A 82 -1.90 -21.43 8.84
N THR A 83 -1.42 -20.88 7.74
CA THR A 83 -0.09 -20.28 7.62
C THR A 83 -0.12 -18.76 7.56
N GLY A 84 -1.25 -18.16 7.20
CA GLY A 84 -1.46 -16.73 7.12
C GLY A 84 -2.04 -16.12 8.40
N ILE A 85 -2.29 -14.82 8.39
CA ILE A 85 -2.87 -14.10 9.52
C ILE A 85 -4.38 -13.97 9.31
N VAL A 86 -5.15 -14.73 10.06
CA VAL A 86 -6.61 -14.60 10.11
C VAL A 86 -7.00 -13.34 10.91
N LEU A 87 -8.22 -12.87 10.70
CA LEU A 87 -8.69 -11.59 11.27
C LEU A 87 -8.52 -11.53 12.79
N GLU A 88 -8.82 -12.60 13.49
CA GLU A 88 -8.75 -12.72 14.96
C GLU A 88 -7.32 -12.57 15.50
N LEU A 89 -6.32 -12.91 14.71
CA LEU A 89 -4.91 -12.85 15.07
C LEU A 89 -4.20 -11.60 14.54
N SER A 90 -4.89 -10.75 13.80
CA SER A 90 -4.28 -9.57 13.14
C SER A 90 -3.63 -8.61 14.13
N ALA A 91 -4.31 -8.29 15.25
CA ALA A 91 -3.76 -7.42 16.28
C ALA A 91 -2.54 -8.02 16.97
N LYS A 92 -2.54 -9.35 17.24
CA LYS A 92 -1.40 -10.06 17.83
C LYS A 92 -0.18 -9.98 16.92
N ALA A 93 -0.37 -10.28 15.64
CA ALA A 93 0.72 -10.23 14.65
C ALA A 93 1.26 -8.81 14.48
N TYR A 94 0.38 -7.80 14.32
CA TYR A 94 0.79 -6.41 14.21
C TYR A 94 1.61 -5.95 15.42
N ASN A 95 1.09 -6.19 16.63
CA ASN A 95 1.75 -5.77 17.86
C ASN A 95 3.12 -6.45 18.04
N MET A 96 3.25 -7.71 17.68
CA MET A 96 4.53 -8.43 17.73
C MET A 96 5.57 -7.76 16.82
N VAL A 97 5.19 -7.44 15.58
CA VAL A 97 6.10 -6.82 14.61
C VAL A 97 6.47 -5.40 15.04
N GLN A 98 5.48 -4.57 15.41
CA GLN A 98 5.73 -3.20 15.86
C GLN A 98 6.59 -3.16 17.14
N LYS A 99 6.29 -4.03 18.10
CA LYS A 99 7.07 -4.12 19.34
C LYS A 99 8.52 -4.43 19.02
N TYR A 100 8.79 -5.40 18.12
CA TYR A 100 10.15 -5.74 17.73
C TYR A 100 10.88 -4.54 17.12
N VAL A 101 10.27 -3.85 16.16
CA VAL A 101 10.88 -2.67 15.49
C VAL A 101 11.19 -1.57 16.51
N ILE A 102 10.26 -1.26 17.41
CA ILE A 102 10.42 -0.20 18.41
C ILE A 102 11.54 -0.56 19.42
N GLU A 103 11.55 -1.80 19.93
CA GLU A 103 12.49 -2.22 20.96
C GLU A 103 13.90 -2.48 20.45
N HIS A 104 14.07 -2.78 19.15
CA HIS A 104 15.36 -3.08 18.51
C HIS A 104 15.87 -1.95 17.61
N SER A 105 15.29 -0.76 17.72
CA SER A 105 15.79 0.45 17.08
C SER A 105 16.14 1.52 18.12
N ARG A 106 17.25 2.23 17.90
CA ARG A 106 17.78 3.22 18.85
C ARG A 106 16.80 4.36 19.16
N LEU A 107 16.02 4.77 18.18
CA LEU A 107 15.09 5.90 18.30
C LEU A 107 13.65 5.46 18.56
N GLY A 108 13.37 4.15 18.51
CA GLY A 108 12.03 3.60 18.79
C GLY A 108 10.96 4.10 17.82
N ILE A 109 11.31 4.32 16.54
CA ILE A 109 10.38 4.80 15.53
C ILE A 109 9.50 3.64 15.09
N PRO A 110 8.17 3.73 15.21
CA PRO A 110 7.29 2.71 14.67
C PRO A 110 7.31 2.69 13.14
N MET A 111 7.14 1.52 12.54
CA MET A 111 7.02 1.39 11.09
C MET A 111 5.60 1.69 10.61
N MET A 112 5.46 2.10 9.36
CA MET A 112 4.18 2.17 8.66
C MET A 112 3.84 0.81 8.04
N MET A 113 2.57 0.40 8.16
CA MET A 113 2.07 -0.79 7.49
C MET A 113 1.44 -0.42 6.16
N SER A 114 1.87 -1.09 5.09
CA SER A 114 1.26 -0.97 3.78
C SER A 114 0.73 -2.32 3.28
N THR A 115 -0.30 -2.29 2.46
CA THR A 115 -0.89 -3.51 1.89
C THR A 115 -1.42 -3.30 0.48
N GLU A 116 -1.58 -4.39 -0.28
CA GLU A 116 -2.30 -4.36 -1.54
C GLU A 116 -3.81 -4.17 -1.32
N CYS A 117 -4.36 -3.20 -2.04
CA CYS A 117 -5.77 -2.93 -2.09
C CYS A 117 -6.19 -2.47 -3.50
N PRO A 118 -5.87 -3.24 -4.56
CA PRO A 118 -6.22 -2.87 -5.93
C PRO A 118 -7.74 -2.84 -6.14
N HIS A 119 -8.46 -3.76 -5.51
CA HIS A 119 -9.92 -3.87 -5.52
C HIS A 119 -10.41 -4.52 -4.22
N GLY A 120 -10.01 -3.99 -3.07
CA GLY A 120 -10.29 -4.50 -1.72
C GLY A 120 -9.05 -5.06 -1.05
N HIS A 121 -9.19 -5.42 0.24
CA HIS A 121 -8.07 -5.87 1.08
C HIS A 121 -7.70 -7.32 0.78
N GLN A 122 -6.54 -7.55 0.18
CA GLN A 122 -6.06 -8.90 -0.15
C GLN A 122 -5.46 -9.62 1.05
N ALA A 123 -6.32 -9.92 2.03
CA ALA A 123 -5.99 -10.63 3.26
C ALA A 123 -7.07 -11.65 3.59
N LEU A 124 -6.76 -12.60 4.47
CA LEU A 124 -7.76 -13.54 4.99
C LEU A 124 -8.85 -12.77 5.75
N GLY A 125 -10.11 -13.00 5.35
CA GLY A 125 -11.26 -12.23 5.85
C GLY A 125 -11.37 -10.81 5.30
N GLY A 126 -10.52 -10.44 4.34
CA GLY A 126 -10.61 -9.16 3.64
C GLY A 126 -11.81 -9.05 2.72
N GLY A 127 -12.49 -7.89 2.73
CA GLY A 127 -13.55 -7.58 1.77
C GLY A 127 -12.97 -7.28 0.40
N LEU A 128 -13.45 -7.94 -0.64
CA LEU A 128 -13.06 -7.72 -2.02
C LEU A 128 -14.16 -6.98 -2.77
N LEU A 129 -13.77 -6.04 -3.61
CA LEU A 129 -14.59 -5.42 -4.64
C LEU A 129 -14.42 -6.19 -5.95
N PRO A 130 -15.29 -6.00 -6.95
CA PRO A 130 -15.01 -6.43 -8.32
C PRO A 130 -13.68 -5.86 -8.80
N VAL A 131 -13.00 -6.58 -9.71
CA VAL A 131 -11.77 -6.06 -10.34
C VAL A 131 -12.03 -4.70 -10.98
N ASN A 132 -11.00 -3.87 -11.08
CA ASN A 132 -11.16 -2.46 -11.46
C ASN A 132 -11.84 -2.28 -12.81
N LEU A 133 -11.58 -3.16 -13.78
CA LEU A 133 -12.24 -3.09 -15.08
C LEU A 133 -13.75 -3.32 -14.99
N ALA A 134 -14.18 -4.25 -14.12
CA ALA A 134 -15.61 -4.46 -13.86
C ALA A 134 -16.21 -3.30 -13.06
N ALA A 135 -15.49 -2.72 -12.11
CA ALA A 135 -15.91 -1.52 -11.40
C ALA A 135 -16.04 -0.32 -12.35
N GLY A 136 -15.10 -0.12 -13.27
CA GLY A 136 -15.18 0.92 -14.31
C GLY A 136 -16.38 0.76 -15.24
N ALA A 137 -16.75 -0.48 -15.58
CA ALA A 137 -17.92 -0.78 -16.42
C ALA A 137 -19.27 -0.40 -15.77
N THR A 138 -19.29 -0.07 -14.49
CA THR A 138 -20.49 0.48 -13.83
C THR A 138 -20.77 1.92 -14.24
N PHE A 139 -19.76 2.68 -14.66
CA PHE A 139 -19.81 4.12 -14.87
C PHE A 139 -20.32 4.91 -13.65
N ASP A 140 -20.14 4.37 -12.43
CA ASP A 140 -20.65 4.91 -11.19
C ASP A 140 -19.50 5.20 -10.19
N PRO A 141 -18.88 6.39 -10.25
CA PRO A 141 -17.83 6.80 -9.33
C PRO A 141 -18.32 6.89 -7.87
N GLU A 142 -19.60 7.22 -7.62
CA GLU A 142 -20.14 7.34 -6.26
C GLU A 142 -20.22 5.97 -5.59
N LEU A 143 -20.66 4.94 -6.30
CA LEU A 143 -20.66 3.57 -5.81
C LEU A 143 -19.24 3.10 -5.49
N LEU A 144 -18.27 3.41 -6.35
CA LEU A 144 -16.88 3.05 -6.13
C LEU A 144 -16.29 3.76 -4.90
N LEU A 145 -16.60 5.03 -4.71
CA LEU A 145 -16.20 5.81 -3.53
C LEU A 145 -16.66 5.13 -2.24
N GLU A 146 -17.92 4.72 -2.17
CA GLU A 146 -18.46 4.01 -1.00
C GLU A 146 -17.78 2.63 -0.80
N GLY A 147 -17.52 1.90 -1.88
CA GLY A 147 -16.77 0.65 -1.83
C GLY A 147 -15.38 0.84 -1.21
N TYR A 148 -14.62 1.83 -1.68
CA TYR A 148 -13.29 2.10 -1.12
C TYR A 148 -13.33 2.72 0.29
N ARG A 149 -14.39 3.43 0.64
CA ARG A 149 -14.61 3.85 2.04
C ARG A 149 -14.80 2.65 2.95
N ALA A 150 -15.52 1.63 2.52
CA ALA A 150 -15.68 0.39 3.27
C ALA A 150 -14.34 -0.36 3.42
N CYS A 151 -13.57 -0.50 2.33
CA CYS A 151 -12.22 -1.06 2.36
C CYS A 151 -11.30 -0.30 3.30
N GLY A 152 -11.30 1.05 3.23
CA GLY A 152 -10.47 1.89 4.08
C GLY A 152 -10.79 1.75 5.58
N LYS A 153 -12.07 1.59 5.95
CA LYS A 153 -12.46 1.29 7.34
C LYS A 153 -11.88 -0.05 7.79
N GLN A 154 -11.91 -1.06 6.93
CA GLN A 154 -11.34 -2.37 7.23
C GLN A 154 -9.81 -2.29 7.40
N LEU A 155 -9.11 -1.62 6.48
CA LEU A 155 -7.67 -1.40 6.58
C LEU A 155 -7.31 -0.65 7.86
N LYS A 156 -8.05 0.41 8.19
CA LYS A 156 -7.85 1.19 9.41
C LYS A 156 -8.01 0.36 10.68
N SER A 157 -8.98 -0.56 10.72
CA SER A 157 -9.17 -1.46 11.87
C SER A 157 -8.02 -2.46 12.02
N GLY A 158 -7.34 -2.81 10.92
CA GLY A 158 -6.12 -3.64 10.90
C GLY A 158 -4.83 -2.85 11.09
N HIS A 159 -4.89 -1.56 11.45
CA HIS A 159 -3.72 -0.68 11.58
C HIS A 159 -2.86 -0.60 10.32
N VAL A 160 -3.48 -0.60 9.15
CA VAL A 160 -2.80 -0.30 7.89
C VAL A 160 -2.87 1.20 7.63
N GLU A 161 -1.72 1.81 7.40
CA GLU A 161 -1.59 3.25 7.13
C GLU A 161 -1.60 3.59 5.64
N LEU A 162 -1.13 2.66 4.78
CA LEU A 162 -0.98 2.89 3.34
C LEU A 162 -1.62 1.76 2.52
N ALA A 163 -2.52 2.11 1.63
CA ALA A 163 -3.13 1.20 0.67
C ALA A 163 -2.49 1.36 -0.72
N LEU A 164 -1.92 0.29 -1.29
CA LEU A 164 -1.45 0.28 -2.66
C LEU A 164 -2.64 0.04 -3.59
N MET A 165 -2.95 1.06 -4.38
CA MET A 165 -4.16 1.09 -5.23
C MET A 165 -3.78 1.18 -6.70
N SER A 166 -4.20 0.22 -7.51
CA SER A 166 -3.98 0.22 -8.96
C SER A 166 -4.98 1.16 -9.65
N ALA A 167 -4.75 2.47 -9.51
CA ALA A 167 -5.70 3.51 -9.90
C ALA A 167 -5.28 4.31 -11.16
N LEU A 168 -4.02 4.21 -11.58
CA LEU A 168 -3.45 5.13 -12.58
C LEU A 168 -3.36 4.56 -14.00
N ASP A 169 -3.31 3.24 -14.14
CA ASP A 169 -3.11 2.63 -15.45
C ASP A 169 -4.39 2.69 -16.29
N VAL A 170 -4.21 3.04 -17.56
CA VAL A 170 -5.25 3.01 -18.59
C VAL A 170 -5.04 1.75 -19.44
N ALA A 171 -6.10 0.99 -19.69
CA ALA A 171 -6.05 -0.25 -20.44
C ALA A 171 -5.78 0.04 -21.94
N ARG A 172 -4.54 -0.15 -22.38
CA ARG A 172 -4.12 0.12 -23.78
C ARG A 172 -3.87 -1.15 -24.57
N ASP A 173 -3.24 -2.14 -23.97
CA ASP A 173 -2.98 -3.43 -24.60
C ASP A 173 -3.70 -4.54 -23.81
N PRO A 174 -4.75 -5.17 -24.38
CA PRO A 174 -5.51 -6.21 -23.68
C PRO A 174 -4.73 -7.50 -23.44
N ARG A 175 -3.54 -7.65 -24.02
CA ARG A 175 -2.64 -8.79 -23.75
C ARG A 175 -1.89 -8.63 -22.44
N TRP A 176 -1.85 -7.43 -21.89
CA TRP A 176 -1.21 -7.19 -20.59
C TRP A 176 -1.95 -7.92 -19.49
N GLY A 177 -1.24 -8.78 -18.73
CA GLY A 177 -1.84 -9.66 -17.72
C GLY A 177 -2.42 -8.94 -16.49
N ARG A 178 -2.26 -7.58 -16.42
CA ARG A 178 -2.82 -6.73 -15.37
C ARG A 178 -3.88 -5.74 -15.89
N SER A 179 -4.42 -5.96 -17.08
CA SER A 179 -5.47 -5.11 -17.67
C SER A 179 -6.71 -5.03 -16.76
N GLU A 180 -6.99 -6.04 -15.97
CA GLU A 180 -8.07 -6.08 -14.98
C GLU A 180 -7.94 -5.02 -13.89
N GLU A 181 -6.71 -4.57 -13.61
CA GLU A 181 -6.42 -3.55 -12.60
C GLU A 181 -6.71 -2.12 -13.12
N CYS A 182 -6.99 -1.95 -14.42
CA CYS A 182 -7.35 -0.67 -15.00
C CYS A 182 -8.85 -0.42 -14.88
N TYR A 183 -9.27 0.80 -14.55
CA TYR A 183 -10.70 1.13 -14.55
C TYR A 183 -11.29 1.23 -15.96
N SER A 184 -10.50 1.63 -16.95
CA SER A 184 -10.99 1.85 -18.32
C SER A 184 -9.85 1.94 -19.34
N GLU A 185 -10.20 1.84 -20.62
CA GLU A 185 -9.37 2.28 -21.75
C GLU A 185 -9.54 3.78 -22.05
N ASP A 186 -10.58 4.42 -21.49
CA ASP A 186 -10.85 5.85 -21.59
C ASP A 186 -10.19 6.60 -20.42
N PRO A 187 -9.25 7.53 -20.65
CA PRO A 187 -8.57 8.27 -19.60
C PRO A 187 -9.51 9.16 -18.79
N CYS A 188 -10.64 9.61 -19.34
CA CYS A 188 -11.61 10.43 -18.62
C CYS A 188 -12.36 9.59 -17.57
N LEU A 189 -12.87 8.43 -17.96
CA LEU A 189 -13.52 7.50 -17.04
C LEU A 189 -12.51 6.98 -16.00
N ALA A 190 -11.29 6.58 -16.43
CA ALA A 190 -10.23 6.16 -15.51
C ALA A 190 -9.92 7.23 -14.45
N ALA A 191 -9.84 8.51 -14.86
CA ALA A 191 -9.59 9.62 -13.94
C ALA A 191 -10.74 9.82 -12.93
N ALA A 192 -11.99 9.74 -13.39
CA ALA A 192 -13.16 9.88 -12.51
C ALA A 192 -13.23 8.75 -11.46
N MET A 193 -13.01 7.50 -11.89
CA MET A 193 -13.00 6.34 -11.01
C MET A 193 -11.81 6.36 -10.04
N ALA A 194 -10.61 6.71 -10.51
CA ALA A 194 -9.43 6.85 -9.69
C ALA A 194 -9.61 7.90 -8.58
N LYS A 195 -10.16 9.08 -8.92
CA LYS A 195 -10.49 10.13 -7.95
C LYS A 195 -11.45 9.64 -6.88
N ALA A 196 -12.50 8.94 -7.28
CA ALA A 196 -13.49 8.38 -6.36
C ALA A 196 -12.87 7.35 -5.41
N ALA A 197 -12.06 6.44 -5.93
CA ALA A 197 -11.36 5.41 -5.15
C ALA A 197 -10.43 6.02 -4.09
N VAL A 198 -9.58 6.98 -4.49
CA VAL A 198 -8.66 7.69 -3.57
C VAL A 198 -9.44 8.47 -2.51
N THR A 199 -10.48 9.24 -2.92
CA THR A 199 -11.32 9.99 -1.98
C THR A 199 -11.98 9.06 -0.96
N GLY A 200 -12.54 7.93 -1.40
CA GLY A 200 -13.17 6.94 -0.53
C GLY A 200 -12.17 6.36 0.50
N MET A 201 -11.00 5.94 0.04
CA MET A 201 -9.94 5.40 0.89
C MET A 201 -9.46 6.43 1.92
N GLN A 202 -9.06 7.62 1.47
CA GLN A 202 -8.47 8.64 2.34
C GLN A 202 -9.46 9.26 3.31
N SER A 203 -10.77 9.19 3.02
CA SER A 203 -11.82 9.62 3.98
C SER A 203 -11.79 8.85 5.30
N THR A 204 -11.08 7.72 5.37
CA THR A 204 -10.94 6.88 6.56
C THR A 204 -9.63 7.12 7.33
N GLY A 205 -8.75 7.97 6.81
CA GLY A 205 -7.41 8.22 7.35
C GLY A 205 -6.37 7.19 6.94
N VAL A 206 -6.63 6.38 5.90
CA VAL A 206 -5.64 5.51 5.24
C VAL A 206 -5.12 6.23 4.01
N GLY A 207 -3.80 6.38 3.88
CA GLY A 207 -3.18 7.00 2.72
C GLY A 207 -3.24 6.11 1.48
N SER A 208 -3.41 6.72 0.31
CA SER A 208 -3.45 6.00 -0.97
C SER A 208 -2.10 6.11 -1.68
N VAL A 209 -1.52 4.97 -2.03
CA VAL A 209 -0.39 4.89 -2.95
C VAL A 209 -0.94 4.56 -4.33
N ALA A 210 -1.27 5.61 -5.09
CA ALA A 210 -1.80 5.46 -6.43
C ALA A 210 -0.70 4.97 -7.40
N LYS A 211 -0.90 3.83 -8.02
CA LYS A 211 0.06 3.18 -8.90
C LYS A 211 -0.59 2.79 -10.24
N HIS A 212 0.19 2.65 -11.31
CA HIS A 212 1.63 2.85 -11.36
C HIS A 212 1.96 4.17 -12.08
N PHE A 213 2.76 4.99 -11.50
CA PHE A 213 3.14 6.25 -12.15
C PHE A 213 4.42 6.05 -12.97
N CYS A 214 4.32 6.13 -14.32
CA CYS A 214 3.07 6.12 -15.07
C CYS A 214 3.22 5.24 -16.32
N ALA A 215 2.08 4.95 -16.94
CA ALA A 215 2.02 4.23 -18.22
C ALA A 215 2.50 2.77 -18.17
N GLN A 216 2.38 2.08 -17.04
CA GLN A 216 2.71 0.65 -16.98
C GLN A 216 1.76 -0.19 -17.84
N GLY A 217 0.52 0.26 -18.05
CA GLY A 217 -0.44 -0.37 -18.96
C GLY A 217 -0.10 -0.25 -20.46
N GLU A 218 0.86 0.61 -20.83
CA GLU A 218 1.34 0.82 -22.22
C GLU A 218 2.54 -0.08 -22.56
N THR A 219 2.47 -1.34 -22.20
CA THR A 219 3.58 -2.28 -22.35
C THR A 219 3.81 -2.67 -23.81
N THR A 220 5.07 -2.77 -24.22
CA THR A 220 5.40 -3.32 -25.54
C THR A 220 5.02 -4.80 -25.61
N GLY A 221 4.08 -5.13 -26.51
CA GLY A 221 3.63 -6.50 -26.73
C GLY A 221 2.84 -7.13 -25.56
N GLY A 222 2.32 -6.33 -24.65
CA GLY A 222 1.59 -6.81 -23.46
C GLY A 222 2.50 -7.41 -22.38
N VAL A 223 3.81 -7.32 -22.51
CA VAL A 223 4.76 -7.90 -21.55
C VAL A 223 4.90 -6.99 -20.34
N ASN A 224 4.51 -7.47 -19.15
CA ASN A 224 4.63 -6.70 -17.92
C ASN A 224 6.08 -6.26 -17.67
N ALA A 225 6.24 -5.01 -17.24
CA ALA A 225 7.53 -4.36 -17.01
C ALA A 225 8.41 -4.16 -18.26
N SER A 226 7.87 -4.33 -19.46
CA SER A 226 8.56 -3.91 -20.68
C SER A 226 8.52 -2.38 -20.85
N ALA A 227 9.37 -1.85 -21.73
CA ALA A 227 9.41 -0.42 -21.97
C ALA A 227 8.11 0.10 -22.58
N ALA A 228 7.54 1.16 -22.01
CA ALA A 228 6.50 1.96 -22.64
C ALA A 228 7.14 2.88 -23.71
N ARG A 229 6.70 2.75 -24.97
CA ARG A 229 7.24 3.54 -26.10
C ARG A 229 6.24 4.61 -26.48
N ILE A 230 6.13 5.63 -25.66
CA ILE A 230 5.16 6.73 -25.82
C ILE A 230 5.86 8.07 -25.78
N GLY A 231 5.26 9.06 -26.47
CA GLY A 231 5.72 10.44 -26.51
C GLY A 231 5.11 11.28 -25.37
N GLU A 232 5.68 12.46 -25.14
CA GLU A 232 5.21 13.38 -24.10
C GLU A 232 3.75 13.80 -24.29
N ARG A 233 3.31 14.03 -25.51
CA ARG A 233 1.92 14.39 -25.80
C ARG A 233 0.95 13.30 -25.35
N GLU A 234 1.25 12.06 -25.69
CA GLU A 234 0.43 10.91 -25.33
C GLU A 234 0.40 10.67 -23.81
N LEU A 235 1.55 10.85 -23.12
CA LEU A 235 1.61 10.86 -21.66
C LEU A 235 0.64 11.88 -21.06
N ARG A 236 0.61 13.11 -21.60
CA ARG A 236 -0.23 14.20 -21.09
C ARG A 236 -1.71 13.99 -21.37
N GLU A 237 -2.04 13.41 -22.51
CA GLU A 237 -3.44 13.23 -22.95
C GLU A 237 -4.08 11.97 -22.35
N ILE A 238 -3.30 10.91 -22.09
CA ILE A 238 -3.84 9.60 -21.71
C ILE A 238 -3.44 9.20 -20.30
N HIS A 239 -2.15 9.27 -19.95
CA HIS A 239 -1.65 8.65 -18.72
C HIS A 239 -1.57 9.58 -17.51
N PHE A 240 -1.44 10.90 -17.72
CA PHE A 240 -1.43 11.85 -16.62
C PHE A 240 -2.82 12.22 -16.06
N PRO A 241 -3.94 12.17 -16.84
CA PRO A 241 -5.23 12.53 -16.28
C PRO A 241 -5.64 11.76 -15.03
N PRO A 242 -5.50 10.41 -14.94
CA PRO A 242 -5.78 9.69 -13.70
C PRO A 242 -4.88 10.13 -12.53
N ALA A 243 -3.57 10.32 -12.78
CA ALA A 243 -2.64 10.78 -11.75
C ALA A 243 -2.99 12.18 -11.23
N LYS A 244 -3.34 13.11 -12.13
CA LYS A 244 -3.81 14.45 -11.77
C LYS A 244 -5.07 14.37 -10.90
N ALA A 245 -6.03 13.54 -11.29
CA ALA A 245 -7.28 13.35 -10.55
C ALA A 245 -7.03 12.79 -9.13
N CYS A 246 -6.08 11.87 -8.97
CA CYS A 246 -5.67 11.38 -7.66
C CYS A 246 -5.04 12.49 -6.80
N CYS A 247 -4.15 13.31 -7.36
CA CYS A 247 -3.57 14.45 -6.64
C CYS A 247 -4.63 15.49 -6.22
N GLU A 248 -5.67 15.68 -7.03
CA GLU A 248 -6.79 16.58 -6.71
C GLU A 248 -7.75 15.99 -5.64
N ALA A 249 -7.68 14.68 -5.41
CA ALA A 249 -8.46 13.99 -4.38
C ALA A 249 -7.85 14.13 -2.97
N GLY A 250 -6.60 14.55 -2.86
CA GLY A 250 -5.86 14.77 -1.61
C GLY A 250 -4.56 14.02 -1.61
#